data_beda635c09a75e45f8e5472494663453
#
_entry.id   beda635c09a75e45f8e5472494663453
#
_cell.length_a   1.000
_cell.length_b   1.000
_cell.length_c   1.000
_cell.angle_alpha   90.00
_cell.angle_beta   90.00
_cell.angle_gamma   90.00
#
_symmetry.space_group_name_H-M   'P 1'
#
loop_
_entity.id
_entity.type
_entity.pdbx_description
1 polymer ?
#
loop_
_entity_poly.entity_id
_entity_poly.type
_entity_poly.pdbx_seq_one_letter_code
_entity_poly.pdbx_strand_id
1 'polypeptide(L)'
;MTFRIVLRAAQEASYRPYVVTTEPGKWDLEPGTALIGERPGGGLNAALEGALEQLQGESAILVLHADLPLARADSLRKLRDLAESQPEPAMAIVRSRDGGTNAMLLRPPGKFGLSYGQRSFSRHVSAAARAGVKVAALEDPLLSLDLDTPQDVEMLVSTAAGRQTPAGQLLLKWAPS
;
A
#
# COMPACT_ATOMS: atom_id res chain seq x y z
N MET A 1 11.66 6.06 7.17
CA MET A 1 10.79 7.02 7.90
C MET A 1 9.33 6.88 7.48
N THR A 2 8.99 6.93 6.20
CA THR A 2 7.64 6.72 5.66
C THR A 2 7.04 5.37 6.04
N PHE A 3 7.83 4.29 5.96
CA PHE A 3 7.45 2.95 6.40
C PHE A 3 6.76 2.92 7.78
N ARG A 4 7.31 3.61 8.79
CA ARG A 4 6.69 3.66 10.14
C ARG A 4 5.34 4.38 10.16
N ILE A 5 5.15 5.39 9.29
CA ILE A 5 3.85 6.07 9.13
C ILE A 5 2.81 5.08 8.61
N VAL A 6 3.16 4.35 7.56
CA VAL A 6 2.28 3.36 6.92
C VAL A 6 1.94 2.23 7.89
N LEU A 7 2.95 1.69 8.59
CA LEU A 7 2.77 0.63 9.57
C LEU A 7 1.80 1.05 10.69
N ARG A 8 2.02 2.24 11.26
CA ARG A 8 1.17 2.80 12.30
C ARG A 8 -0.26 3.04 11.80
N ALA A 9 -0.43 3.60 10.61
CA ALA A 9 -1.74 3.80 10.01
C ALA A 9 -2.50 2.47 9.85
N ALA A 10 -1.80 1.40 9.44
CA ALA A 10 -2.39 0.07 9.30
C ALA A 10 -2.82 -0.50 10.68
N GLN A 11 -1.98 -0.41 11.70
CA GLN A 11 -2.30 -0.86 13.05
C GLN A 11 -3.48 -0.08 13.65
N GLU A 12 -3.49 1.25 13.53
CA GLU A 12 -4.59 2.12 13.99
C GLU A 12 -5.90 1.88 13.22
N ALA A 13 -5.82 1.38 11.98
CA ALA A 13 -6.97 0.91 11.20
C ALA A 13 -7.38 -0.53 11.53
N SER A 14 -6.78 -1.15 12.56
CA SER A 14 -7.06 -2.53 13.02
C SER A 14 -6.66 -3.61 11.99
N TYR A 15 -5.66 -3.34 11.16
CA TYR A 15 -5.00 -4.39 10.38
C TYR A 15 -3.90 -5.07 11.21
N ARG A 16 -3.64 -6.35 10.92
CA ARG A 16 -2.46 -7.07 11.38
C ARG A 16 -1.37 -6.98 10.31
N PRO A 17 -0.32 -6.15 10.48
CA PRO A 17 0.66 -5.93 9.43
C PRO A 17 1.62 -7.11 9.27
N TYR A 18 1.93 -7.40 8.02
CA TYR A 18 3.02 -8.28 7.60
C TYR A 18 3.98 -7.46 6.74
N VAL A 19 5.24 -7.45 7.08
CA VAL A 19 6.29 -6.80 6.28
C VAL A 19 6.95 -7.86 5.41
N VAL A 20 6.84 -7.69 4.09
CA VAL A 20 7.51 -8.55 3.12
C VAL A 20 8.88 -7.95 2.81
N THR A 21 9.96 -8.71 3.01
CA THR A 21 11.33 -8.20 2.89
C THR A 21 12.34 -9.29 2.57
N THR A 22 13.40 -8.94 1.83
CA THR A 22 14.57 -9.80 1.59
C THR A 22 15.46 -9.93 2.82
N GLU A 23 15.34 -9.03 3.81
CA GLU A 23 16.28 -8.91 4.94
C GLU A 23 15.54 -8.91 6.29
N PRO A 24 14.86 -10.01 6.66
CA PRO A 24 14.03 -10.06 7.86
C PRO A 24 14.80 -9.78 9.17
N GLY A 25 16.10 -10.06 9.21
CA GLY A 25 16.95 -9.84 10.39
C GLY A 25 17.36 -8.38 10.63
N LYS A 26 17.07 -7.46 9.71
CA LYS A 26 17.45 -6.03 9.82
C LYS A 26 16.35 -5.13 10.38
N TRP A 27 15.14 -5.68 10.61
CA TRP A 27 13.99 -4.89 11.01
C TRP A 27 13.69 -5.06 12.49
N ASP A 28 13.81 -3.96 13.24
CA ASP A 28 13.25 -3.84 14.59
C ASP A 28 11.80 -3.34 14.44
N LEU A 29 10.87 -4.27 14.51
CA LEU A 29 9.44 -4.00 14.31
C LEU A 29 8.72 -3.91 15.65
N GLU A 30 7.73 -3.01 15.69
CA GLU A 30 6.85 -2.88 16.84
C GLU A 30 6.02 -4.16 17.07
N PRO A 31 5.62 -4.45 18.33
CA PRO A 31 4.76 -5.58 18.64
C PRO A 31 3.49 -5.63 17.77
N GLY A 32 3.09 -6.82 17.38
CA GLY A 32 1.92 -7.02 16.52
C GLY A 32 2.19 -6.94 15.02
N THR A 33 3.46 -6.75 14.61
CA THR A 33 3.88 -6.83 13.21
C THR A 33 4.64 -8.12 12.98
N ALA A 34 4.29 -8.85 11.91
CA ALA A 34 4.99 -10.06 11.49
C ALA A 34 5.88 -9.81 10.26
N LEU A 35 6.87 -10.68 10.05
CA LEU A 35 7.75 -10.64 8.88
C LEU A 35 7.45 -11.83 7.96
N ILE A 36 7.44 -11.57 6.67
CA ILE A 36 7.46 -12.60 5.63
C ILE A 36 8.74 -12.39 4.81
N GLY A 37 9.62 -13.37 4.85
CA GLY A 37 10.83 -13.37 4.03
C GLY A 37 10.49 -13.62 2.56
N GLU A 38 10.98 -12.77 1.67
CA GLU A 38 10.86 -12.99 0.23
C GLU A 38 12.02 -13.85 -0.29
N ARG A 39 11.76 -14.59 -1.38
CA ARG A 39 12.80 -15.35 -2.07
C ARG A 39 13.70 -14.39 -2.86
N PRO A 40 15.03 -14.46 -2.71
CA PRO A 40 15.95 -13.59 -3.45
C PRO A 40 15.74 -13.72 -4.96
N GLY A 41 15.77 -12.57 -5.67
CA GLY A 41 15.75 -12.53 -7.14
C GLY A 41 14.37 -12.57 -7.80
N GLY A 42 13.27 -12.71 -7.04
CA GLY A 42 11.91 -12.80 -7.60
C GLY A 42 11.27 -11.45 -7.95
N GLY A 43 11.74 -10.37 -7.36
CA GLY A 43 11.14 -9.04 -7.47
C GLY A 43 9.80 -8.90 -6.75
N LEU A 44 9.23 -7.70 -6.79
CA LEU A 44 8.04 -7.33 -6.00
C LEU A 44 6.84 -8.26 -6.21
N ASN A 45 6.53 -8.62 -7.47
CA ASN A 45 5.36 -9.45 -7.75
C ASN A 45 5.51 -10.85 -7.15
N ALA A 46 6.68 -11.49 -7.32
CA ALA A 46 6.93 -12.82 -6.76
C ALA A 46 6.96 -12.81 -5.22
N ALA A 47 7.50 -11.73 -4.62
CA ALA A 47 7.49 -11.55 -3.17
C ALA A 47 6.06 -11.46 -2.61
N LEU A 48 5.20 -10.68 -3.26
CA LEU A 48 3.81 -10.52 -2.86
C LEU A 48 2.99 -11.79 -3.12
N GLU A 49 3.19 -12.48 -4.24
CA GLU A 49 2.54 -13.77 -4.51
C GLU A 49 2.89 -14.81 -3.45
N GLY A 50 4.18 -14.92 -3.09
CA GLY A 50 4.62 -15.80 -2.02
C GLY A 50 4.07 -15.44 -0.64
N ALA A 51 3.85 -14.15 -0.37
CA ALA A 51 3.19 -13.69 0.85
C ALA A 51 1.69 -14.03 0.84
N LEU A 52 1.00 -13.83 -0.28
CA LEU A 52 -0.41 -14.18 -0.43
C LEU A 52 -0.64 -15.68 -0.28
N GLU A 53 0.27 -16.53 -0.77
CA GLU A 53 0.21 -17.98 -0.58
C GLU A 53 0.26 -18.38 0.91
N GLN A 54 1.08 -17.69 1.71
CA GLN A 54 1.17 -17.94 3.16
C GLN A 54 -0.07 -17.45 3.92
N LEU A 55 -0.83 -16.51 3.34
CA LEU A 55 -1.99 -15.87 3.94
C LEU A 55 -3.33 -16.33 3.31
N GLN A 56 -3.37 -17.49 2.66
CA GLN A 56 -4.56 -18.00 1.94
C GLN A 56 -5.80 -18.17 2.83
N GLY A 57 -5.63 -18.29 4.16
CA GLY A 57 -6.73 -18.41 5.11
C GLY A 57 -7.42 -17.10 5.48
N GLU A 58 -6.86 -15.96 5.06
CA GLU A 58 -7.43 -14.66 5.39
C GLU A 58 -8.61 -14.33 4.45
N SER A 59 -9.70 -13.79 5.02
CA SER A 59 -10.88 -13.38 4.26
C SER A 59 -10.64 -12.13 3.41
N ALA A 60 -9.71 -11.28 3.82
CA ALA A 60 -9.31 -10.08 3.11
C ALA A 60 -7.84 -9.74 3.37
N ILE A 61 -7.14 -9.24 2.35
CA ILE A 61 -5.75 -8.79 2.46
C ILE A 61 -5.62 -7.40 1.83
N LEU A 62 -5.02 -6.47 2.59
CA LEU A 62 -4.60 -5.18 2.10
C LEU A 62 -3.13 -5.24 1.70
N VAL A 63 -2.84 -5.05 0.42
CA VAL A 63 -1.50 -4.77 -0.09
C VAL A 63 -1.29 -3.26 -0.08
N LEU A 64 -0.26 -2.79 0.62
CA LEU A 64 -0.01 -1.38 0.87
C LEU A 64 1.46 -1.05 0.66
N HIS A 65 1.76 -0.03 -0.13
CA HIS A 65 3.12 0.45 -0.33
C HIS A 65 3.66 1.13 0.93
N ALA A 66 4.98 1.03 1.14
CA ALA A 66 5.62 1.48 2.38
C ALA A 66 6.12 2.93 2.36
N ASP A 67 6.02 3.60 1.22
CA ASP A 67 6.54 4.94 0.92
C ASP A 67 5.47 6.04 0.87
N LEU A 68 4.32 5.80 1.49
CA LEU A 68 3.17 6.72 1.55
C LEU A 68 3.28 7.67 2.75
N PRO A 69 3.82 8.88 2.59
CA PRO A 69 4.13 9.79 3.69
C PRO A 69 2.90 10.38 4.39
N LEU A 70 1.74 10.33 3.73
CA LEU A 70 0.48 10.88 4.22
C LEU A 70 -0.53 9.79 4.61
N ALA A 71 -0.13 8.51 4.65
CA ALA A 71 -1.03 7.42 5.02
C ALA A 71 -1.65 7.64 6.41
N ARG A 72 -2.97 7.43 6.50
CA ARG A 72 -3.76 7.56 7.74
C ARG A 72 -4.71 6.40 7.90
N ALA A 73 -5.00 6.06 9.15
CA ALA A 73 -5.95 5.00 9.49
C ALA A 73 -7.34 5.23 8.84
N ASP A 74 -7.82 6.48 8.81
CA ASP A 74 -9.13 6.79 8.23
C ASP A 74 -9.19 6.51 6.72
N SER A 75 -8.11 6.77 5.98
CA SER A 75 -8.02 6.43 4.55
C SER A 75 -8.07 4.92 4.34
N LEU A 76 -7.40 4.15 5.20
CA LEU A 76 -7.41 2.69 5.13
C LEU A 76 -8.77 2.09 5.55
N ARG A 77 -9.48 2.70 6.52
CA ARG A 77 -10.86 2.32 6.86
C ARG A 77 -11.81 2.57 5.69
N LYS A 78 -11.73 3.76 5.06
CA LYS A 78 -12.53 4.07 3.85
C LYS A 78 -12.32 3.06 2.74
N LEU A 79 -11.06 2.63 2.50
CA LEU A 79 -10.75 1.62 1.51
C LEU A 79 -11.39 0.27 1.84
N ARG A 80 -11.36 -0.11 3.13
CA ARG A 80 -12.03 -1.32 3.62
C ARG A 80 -13.54 -1.24 3.43
N ASP A 81 -14.16 -0.16 3.91
CA ASP A 81 -15.61 0.04 3.83
C ASP A 81 -16.09 0.02 2.37
N LEU A 82 -15.28 0.60 1.45
CA LEU A 82 -15.55 0.57 0.01
C LEU A 82 -15.51 -0.86 -0.54
N ALA A 83 -14.52 -1.68 -0.15
CA ALA A 83 -14.47 -3.08 -0.56
C ALA A 83 -15.63 -3.90 0.03
N GLU A 84 -15.98 -3.62 1.29
CA GLU A 84 -17.09 -4.31 2.00
C GLU A 84 -18.46 -3.95 1.45
N SER A 85 -18.62 -2.77 0.86
CA SER A 85 -19.85 -2.37 0.18
C SER A 85 -20.10 -3.11 -1.14
N GLN A 86 -19.10 -3.81 -1.68
CA GLN A 86 -19.21 -4.58 -2.91
C GLN A 86 -19.53 -6.06 -2.63
N PRO A 87 -20.32 -6.73 -3.49
CA PRO A 87 -20.50 -8.18 -3.40
C PRO A 87 -19.18 -8.90 -3.73
N GLU A 88 -18.87 -9.96 -2.98
CA GLU A 88 -17.68 -10.79 -3.23
C GLU A 88 -17.79 -11.61 -4.52
N PRO A 89 -16.69 -11.86 -5.20
CA PRO A 89 -15.35 -11.37 -4.91
C PRO A 89 -15.19 -9.88 -5.26
N ALA A 90 -14.50 -9.14 -4.40
CA ALA A 90 -14.35 -7.68 -4.52
C ALA A 90 -12.90 -7.21 -4.36
N MET A 91 -12.60 -6.08 -4.97
CA MET A 91 -11.34 -5.35 -4.81
C MET A 91 -11.62 -3.85 -4.66
N ALA A 92 -11.07 -3.22 -3.62
CA ALA A 92 -10.94 -1.77 -3.57
C ALA A 92 -9.49 -1.38 -3.82
N ILE A 93 -9.26 -0.35 -4.63
CA ILE A 93 -7.92 0.00 -5.12
C ILE A 93 -7.71 1.52 -5.12
N VAL A 94 -6.50 1.96 -4.77
CA VAL A 94 -6.05 3.35 -4.86
C VAL A 94 -4.95 3.44 -5.92
N ARG A 95 -5.15 4.38 -6.84
CA ARG A 95 -4.18 4.70 -7.88
C ARG A 95 -3.09 5.62 -7.33
N SER A 96 -1.81 5.32 -7.64
CA SER A 96 -0.73 6.29 -7.49
C SER A 96 -0.82 7.38 -8.56
N ARG A 97 -0.12 8.48 -8.36
CA ARG A 97 -0.14 9.63 -9.26
C ARG A 97 0.46 9.33 -10.63
N ASP A 98 1.47 8.47 -10.69
CA ASP A 98 2.13 7.99 -11.91
C ASP A 98 1.35 6.90 -12.66
N GLY A 99 0.23 6.44 -12.10
CA GLY A 99 -0.62 5.37 -12.66
C GLY A 99 -0.32 3.97 -12.13
N GLY A 100 0.50 3.87 -11.10
CA GLY A 100 0.73 2.67 -10.30
C GLY A 100 -0.42 2.36 -9.34
N THR A 101 -0.17 1.49 -8.37
CA THR A 101 -1.12 1.05 -7.34
C THR A 101 -0.48 1.18 -5.97
N ASN A 102 -0.95 2.10 -5.14
CA ASN A 102 -0.41 2.34 -3.81
C ASN A 102 -1.09 1.53 -2.71
N ALA A 103 -2.37 1.24 -2.87
CA ALA A 103 -3.11 0.40 -1.95
C ALA A 103 -4.13 -0.46 -2.69
N MET A 104 -4.30 -1.71 -2.30
CA MET A 104 -5.26 -2.64 -2.90
C MET A 104 -5.76 -3.63 -1.87
N LEU A 105 -7.05 -3.58 -1.55
CA LEU A 105 -7.73 -4.54 -0.68
C LEU A 105 -8.44 -5.60 -1.51
N LEU A 106 -8.12 -6.87 -1.27
CA LEU A 106 -8.62 -8.05 -1.96
C LEU A 106 -9.57 -8.84 -1.05
N ARG A 107 -10.78 -9.18 -1.52
CA ARG A 107 -11.80 -9.96 -0.78
C ARG A 107 -12.48 -10.99 -1.68
N PRO A 108 -12.18 -12.29 -1.56
CA PRO A 108 -11.00 -12.83 -0.93
C PRO A 108 -9.75 -12.63 -1.79
N PRO A 109 -8.52 -12.82 -1.24
CA PRO A 109 -7.29 -12.79 -2.01
C PRO A 109 -7.19 -13.98 -2.99
N GLY A 110 -6.20 -13.92 -3.93
CA GLY A 110 -5.87 -15.04 -4.81
C GLY A 110 -6.81 -15.26 -6.00
N LYS A 111 -7.71 -14.33 -6.33
CA LYS A 111 -8.62 -14.44 -7.47
C LYS A 111 -7.96 -14.09 -8.82
N PHE A 112 -6.84 -13.37 -8.79
CA PHE A 112 -6.03 -13.03 -9.97
C PHE A 112 -4.59 -12.77 -9.54
N GLY A 113 -3.63 -12.88 -10.48
CA GLY A 113 -2.22 -12.60 -10.24
C GLY A 113 -1.94 -11.11 -10.11
N LEU A 114 -1.01 -10.76 -9.21
CA LEU A 114 -0.57 -9.39 -9.03
C LEU A 114 0.33 -8.95 -10.19
N SER A 115 0.30 -7.68 -10.52
CA SER A 115 1.01 -7.13 -11.70
C SER A 115 1.52 -5.70 -11.42
N TYR A 116 2.33 -5.54 -10.37
CA TYR A 116 2.99 -4.28 -10.03
C TYR A 116 4.02 -3.87 -11.09
N GLY A 117 4.34 -2.58 -11.14
CA GLY A 117 5.17 -1.91 -12.12
C GLY A 117 4.38 -0.88 -12.94
N GLN A 118 4.92 -0.44 -14.08
CA GLN A 118 4.30 0.63 -14.88
C GLN A 118 2.82 0.36 -15.17
N ARG A 119 1.95 1.37 -14.96
CA ARG A 119 0.50 1.28 -15.17
C ARG A 119 -0.17 0.12 -14.42
N SER A 120 0.36 -0.26 -13.25
CA SER A 120 -0.15 -1.41 -12.49
C SER A 120 -1.62 -1.25 -12.11
N PHE A 121 -2.11 -0.03 -11.87
CA PHE A 121 -3.53 0.22 -11.60
C PHE A 121 -4.43 -0.34 -12.72
N SER A 122 -4.18 0.04 -13.97
CA SER A 122 -5.00 -0.42 -15.10
C SER A 122 -4.88 -1.93 -15.32
N ARG A 123 -3.70 -2.51 -15.07
CA ARG A 123 -3.49 -3.96 -15.17
C ARG A 123 -4.26 -4.72 -14.09
N HIS A 124 -4.23 -4.26 -12.83
CA HIS A 124 -4.98 -4.85 -11.74
C HIS A 124 -6.49 -4.77 -11.99
N VAL A 125 -7.01 -3.59 -12.38
CA VAL A 125 -8.43 -3.42 -12.74
C VAL A 125 -8.84 -4.38 -13.84
N SER A 126 -8.04 -4.49 -14.91
CA SER A 126 -8.35 -5.40 -16.03
C SER A 126 -8.27 -6.87 -15.64
N ALA A 127 -7.29 -7.27 -14.81
CA ALA A 127 -7.15 -8.64 -14.34
C ALA A 127 -8.31 -9.04 -13.41
N ALA A 128 -8.68 -8.17 -12.48
CA ALA A 128 -9.80 -8.36 -11.58
C ALA A 128 -11.13 -8.51 -12.35
N ALA A 129 -11.37 -7.62 -13.33
CA ALA A 129 -12.57 -7.68 -14.16
C ALA A 129 -12.69 -9.01 -14.94
N ARG A 130 -11.57 -9.48 -15.53
CA ARG A 130 -11.53 -10.80 -16.22
C ARG A 130 -11.79 -11.98 -15.29
N ALA A 131 -11.39 -11.85 -14.03
CA ALA A 131 -11.63 -12.86 -12.99
C ALA A 131 -13.01 -12.75 -12.32
N GLY A 132 -13.89 -11.85 -12.79
CA GLY A 132 -15.22 -11.64 -12.22
C GLY A 132 -15.23 -10.93 -10.87
N VAL A 133 -14.11 -10.32 -10.47
CA VAL A 133 -13.97 -9.55 -9.23
C VAL A 133 -14.59 -8.17 -9.41
N LYS A 134 -15.43 -7.75 -8.48
CA LYS A 134 -15.99 -6.39 -8.45
C LYS A 134 -14.91 -5.39 -8.04
N VAL A 135 -14.72 -4.35 -8.84
CA VAL A 135 -13.68 -3.34 -8.63
C VAL A 135 -14.31 -2.02 -8.22
N ALA A 136 -13.84 -1.46 -7.12
CA ALA A 136 -14.15 -0.10 -6.68
C ALA A 136 -12.84 0.70 -6.50
N ALA A 137 -12.73 1.84 -7.17
CA ALA A 137 -11.58 2.73 -7.03
C ALA A 137 -11.88 3.78 -5.95
N LEU A 138 -10.94 3.94 -5.01
CA LEU A 138 -10.98 5.02 -4.03
C LEU A 138 -10.07 6.14 -4.49
N GLU A 139 -10.61 7.33 -4.66
CA GLU A 139 -9.84 8.56 -4.84
C GLU A 139 -9.48 9.12 -3.46
N ASP A 140 -8.25 8.92 -3.03
CA ASP A 140 -7.73 9.42 -1.75
C ASP A 140 -6.37 10.08 -1.97
N PRO A 141 -6.30 11.42 -1.88
CA PRO A 141 -5.05 12.16 -2.09
C PRO A 141 -3.93 11.80 -1.11
N LEU A 142 -4.27 11.29 0.08
CA LEU A 142 -3.29 10.91 1.10
C LEU A 142 -2.64 9.56 0.79
N LEU A 143 -3.35 8.65 0.12
CA LEU A 143 -2.84 7.36 -0.32
C LEU A 143 -2.29 7.39 -1.75
N SER A 144 -2.60 8.43 -2.54
CA SER A 144 -2.13 8.53 -3.93
C SER A 144 -0.71 9.08 -4.06
N LEU A 145 -0.17 9.72 -3.00
CA LEU A 145 1.18 10.29 -2.99
C LEU A 145 2.16 9.28 -2.38
N ASP A 146 3.05 8.76 -3.18
CA ASP A 146 4.28 8.06 -2.85
C ASP A 146 5.49 9.00 -3.04
N LEU A 147 6.65 8.64 -2.50
CA LEU A 147 7.87 9.47 -2.54
C LEU A 147 8.93 8.81 -3.44
N ASP A 148 8.72 8.85 -4.74
CA ASP A 148 9.63 8.26 -5.72
C ASP A 148 10.51 9.30 -6.45
N THR A 149 10.03 10.55 -6.55
CA THR A 149 10.68 11.59 -7.34
C THR A 149 10.87 12.89 -6.55
N PRO A 150 11.80 13.78 -6.98
CA PRO A 150 11.92 15.12 -6.40
C PRO A 150 10.60 15.93 -6.42
N GLN A 151 9.78 15.73 -7.45
CA GLN A 151 8.48 16.39 -7.60
C GLN A 151 7.49 15.94 -6.51
N ASP A 152 7.56 14.67 -6.08
CA ASP A 152 6.72 14.17 -4.98
C ASP A 152 7.13 14.81 -3.65
N VAL A 153 8.43 15.04 -3.46
CA VAL A 153 8.97 15.78 -2.32
C VAL A 153 8.44 17.21 -2.29
N GLU A 154 8.53 17.94 -3.40
CA GLU A 154 8.01 19.32 -3.52
C GLU A 154 6.51 19.34 -3.19
N MET A 155 5.77 18.39 -3.70
CA MET A 155 4.35 18.28 -3.43
C MET A 155 4.05 17.96 -1.97
N LEU A 156 4.77 17.04 -1.35
CA LEU A 156 4.62 16.76 0.07
C LEU A 156 4.78 18.03 0.90
N VAL A 157 5.88 18.78 0.69
CA VAL A 157 6.17 19.98 1.48
C VAL A 157 5.32 21.20 1.10
N SER A 158 4.65 21.20 -0.06
CA SER A 158 3.71 22.26 -0.45
C SER A 158 2.44 22.25 0.41
N THR A 159 2.06 21.07 0.94
CA THR A 159 0.85 20.93 1.77
C THR A 159 1.12 21.11 3.25
N ALA A 160 0.15 21.66 3.99
CA ALA A 160 0.25 21.79 5.45
C ALA A 160 0.40 20.42 6.14
N ALA A 161 -0.37 19.43 5.69
CA ALA A 161 -0.31 18.06 6.21
C ALA A 161 1.06 17.42 5.95
N GLY A 162 1.61 17.60 4.75
CA GLY A 162 2.92 17.07 4.38
C GLY A 162 4.06 17.67 5.20
N ARG A 163 4.05 18.99 5.42
CA ARG A 163 5.05 19.67 6.27
C ARG A 163 5.04 19.19 7.72
N GLN A 164 3.92 18.70 8.22
CA GLN A 164 3.80 18.17 9.58
C GLN A 164 4.28 16.71 9.69
N THR A 165 4.47 16.01 8.58
CA THR A 165 5.01 14.64 8.62
C THR A 165 6.48 14.62 9.00
N PRO A 166 6.98 13.55 9.63
CA PRO A 166 8.42 13.40 9.87
C PRO A 166 9.27 13.49 8.60
N ALA A 167 8.75 12.97 7.48
CA ALA A 167 9.40 13.09 6.18
C ALA A 167 9.46 14.54 5.71
N GLY A 168 8.35 15.28 5.74
CA GLY A 168 8.31 16.69 5.36
C GLY A 168 9.19 17.58 6.24
N GLN A 169 9.19 17.35 7.56
CA GLN A 169 10.06 18.09 8.49
C GLN A 169 11.56 17.85 8.21
N LEU A 170 11.95 16.63 7.86
CA LEU A 170 13.31 16.33 7.47
C LEU A 170 13.66 17.04 6.15
N LEU A 171 12.82 16.93 5.14
CA LEU A 171 13.03 17.51 3.81
C LEU A 171 13.13 19.04 3.85
N LEU A 172 12.33 19.71 4.68
CA LEU A 172 12.40 21.16 4.87
C LEU A 172 13.74 21.62 5.49
N LYS A 173 14.42 20.77 6.27
CA LYS A 173 15.75 21.07 6.80
C LYS A 173 16.85 20.97 5.75
N TRP A 174 16.62 20.26 4.65
CA TRP A 174 17.57 20.04 3.57
C TRP A 174 17.25 20.86 2.31
N ALA A 175 16.11 21.56 2.29
CA ALA A 175 15.78 22.45 1.17
C ALA A 175 16.81 23.60 1.17
N PRO A 176 17.53 23.84 0.05
CA PRO A 176 18.36 25.04 -0.08
C PRO A 176 17.47 26.29 -0.03
N SER A 177 17.93 27.27 0.71
CA SER A 177 17.34 28.63 0.84
C SER A 177 17.28 29.31 -0.52
#